data_3a80264c2c2dae3772a38ad5974fa167
#
_entry.id   3a80264c2c2dae3772a38ad5974fa167
#
_cell.length_a   1.000
_cell.length_b   1.000
_cell.length_c   1.000
_cell.angle_alpha   90.00
_cell.angle_beta   90.00
_cell.angle_gamma   90.00
#
_symmetry.space_group_name_H-M   'P 1'
#
loop_
_entity.id
_entity.type
_entity.pdbx_description
1 polymer ?
#
loop_
_entity_poly.entity_id
_entity_poly.type
_entity_poly.pdbx_seq_one_letter_code
_entity_poly.pdbx_strand_id
1 'polypeptide(L)'
;MLAVAGLLAVQSPQAAAESSALPAHALVGYLHTSFANGSGYTRLAETPASWDIIDLAFGEPTSATSGDIRFGLCPRSECPNVETKDEFKAAVKAKQAQGKKVLISIGGQNGQVQLTTTQARDTFVSSVSAIIDEYGLDGLDIDFEGHSLSLGAGDTDFKNPKSPVIVNLISAVKTLKAKYGSGFTLTMAPETFFVQLGYQHYGPGQWGGDPRAGAYLPVIHALRDDLTLLHVQDYNSGPVMGLDNQYHQMGGADFHIAMTDMLLTGFPVKGNAANVFPPLPPEKIAIGMPASPHAGNGHVPPAEVNKALDCLTKNTNCGSYKPHGKWPALRGLMTWSINWDRFNNREFSKNFDAYFGRAT
;
A
#
# COMPACT_ATOMS: atom_id res chain seq x y z
N MET A 1 -0.41 -60.40 40.52
CA MET A 1 0.36 -59.25 40.05
C MET A 1 -0.16 -58.87 38.67
N LEU A 2 -1.01 -57.85 38.59
CA LEU A 2 -1.53 -57.31 37.31
C LEU A 2 -0.64 -56.13 36.92
N ALA A 3 -0.03 -56.20 35.74
CA ALA A 3 0.70 -55.11 35.17
C ALA A 3 -0.24 -54.23 34.32
N VAL A 4 -0.39 -52.96 34.73
CA VAL A 4 -1.13 -51.94 33.96
C VAL A 4 -0.14 -51.28 32.99
N ALA A 5 -0.33 -51.53 31.69
CA ALA A 5 0.40 -50.82 30.64
C ALA A 5 -0.29 -49.48 30.36
N GLY A 6 0.35 -48.38 30.74
CA GLY A 6 -0.10 -47.04 30.41
C GLY A 6 0.28 -46.69 28.94
N LEU A 7 -0.73 -46.43 28.11
CA LEU A 7 -0.53 -45.81 26.79
C LEU A 7 -0.21 -44.33 26.97
N LEU A 8 1.01 -43.94 26.66
CA LEU A 8 1.38 -42.54 26.46
C LEU A 8 0.92 -42.11 25.05
N ALA A 9 -0.11 -41.27 24.99
CA ALA A 9 -0.51 -40.60 23.76
C ALA A 9 0.54 -39.54 23.40
N VAL A 10 1.30 -39.78 22.36
CA VAL A 10 2.20 -38.79 21.76
C VAL A 10 1.34 -37.81 20.97
N GLN A 11 1.12 -36.61 21.53
CA GLN A 11 0.55 -35.52 20.78
C GLN A 11 1.58 -35.03 19.76
N SER A 12 1.29 -35.21 18.47
CA SER A 12 2.05 -34.60 17.39
C SER A 12 1.98 -33.08 17.51
N PRO A 13 3.10 -32.35 17.41
CA PRO A 13 3.05 -30.90 17.37
C PRO A 13 2.27 -30.47 16.13
N GLN A 14 1.21 -29.72 16.36
CA GLN A 14 0.44 -29.07 15.30
C GLN A 14 1.38 -28.07 14.63
N ALA A 15 1.80 -28.34 13.39
CA ALA A 15 2.63 -27.43 12.60
C ALA A 15 1.86 -26.10 12.49
N ALA A 16 2.38 -25.03 13.08
CA ALA A 16 1.91 -23.70 12.82
C ALA A 16 2.00 -23.50 11.30
N ALA A 17 0.87 -23.17 10.67
CA ALA A 17 0.85 -22.85 9.25
C ALA A 17 1.87 -21.73 9.02
N GLU A 18 2.95 -22.01 8.33
CA GLU A 18 3.90 -20.97 7.91
C GLU A 18 3.11 -19.97 7.09
N SER A 19 3.12 -18.70 7.51
CA SER A 19 2.54 -17.62 6.73
C SER A 19 3.21 -17.66 5.36
N SER A 20 2.46 -18.01 4.29
CA SER A 20 3.02 -18.12 2.95
C SER A 20 3.68 -16.79 2.57
N ALA A 21 4.97 -16.86 2.22
CA ALA A 21 5.70 -15.70 1.75
C ALA A 21 5.09 -15.18 0.45
N LEU A 22 5.11 -13.86 0.26
CA LEU A 22 4.72 -13.26 -1.01
C LEU A 22 5.60 -13.79 -2.16
N PRO A 23 5.07 -13.94 -3.38
CA PRO A 23 5.87 -14.30 -4.54
C PRO A 23 6.95 -13.25 -4.81
N ALA A 24 8.00 -13.65 -5.53
CA ALA A 24 9.09 -12.74 -5.89
C ALA A 24 8.58 -11.48 -6.60
N HIS A 25 7.58 -11.65 -7.48
CA HIS A 25 6.85 -10.55 -8.10
C HIS A 25 5.38 -10.66 -7.73
N ALA A 26 4.85 -9.62 -7.08
CA ALA A 26 3.51 -9.59 -6.54
C ALA A 26 2.66 -8.50 -7.20
N LEU A 27 1.38 -8.79 -7.33
CA LEU A 27 0.36 -7.87 -7.80
C LEU A 27 -0.55 -7.47 -6.65
N VAL A 28 -0.64 -6.15 -6.42
CA VAL A 28 -1.49 -5.55 -5.38
C VAL A 28 -2.68 -4.88 -6.04
N GLY A 29 -3.88 -5.11 -5.51
CA GLY A 29 -5.08 -4.46 -6.00
C GLY A 29 -6.00 -4.02 -4.88
N TYR A 30 -6.61 -2.85 -5.06
CA TYR A 30 -7.69 -2.36 -4.21
C TYR A 30 -9.01 -2.95 -4.66
N LEU A 31 -9.78 -3.48 -3.72
CA LEU A 31 -11.13 -3.98 -3.97
C LEU A 31 -12.15 -3.02 -3.33
N HIS A 32 -13.07 -2.49 -4.12
CA HIS A 32 -14.17 -1.68 -3.60
C HIS A 32 -15.13 -2.58 -2.83
N THR A 33 -15.13 -2.48 -1.50
CA THR A 33 -15.94 -3.33 -0.62
C THR A 33 -17.01 -2.56 0.14
N SER A 34 -16.71 -1.32 0.56
CA SER A 34 -17.65 -0.48 1.31
C SER A 34 -18.54 0.41 0.43
N PHE A 35 -18.29 0.46 -0.87
CA PHE A 35 -18.98 1.32 -1.83
C PHE A 35 -18.99 0.69 -3.22
N ALA A 36 -19.83 1.24 -4.10
CA ALA A 36 -19.79 1.03 -5.55
C ALA A 36 -19.62 2.36 -6.27
N ASN A 37 -19.02 2.29 -7.45
CA ASN A 37 -18.95 3.40 -8.40
C ASN A 37 -19.20 2.88 -9.81
N GLY A 38 -18.87 3.66 -10.85
CA GLY A 38 -19.07 3.28 -12.26
C GLY A 38 -18.37 1.99 -12.69
N SER A 39 -17.41 1.48 -11.94
CA SER A 39 -16.74 0.20 -12.21
C SER A 39 -17.55 -1.03 -11.77
N GLY A 40 -18.62 -0.85 -11.01
CA GLY A 40 -19.45 -1.91 -10.45
C GLY A 40 -18.84 -2.54 -9.18
N TYR A 41 -19.69 -3.36 -8.51
CA TYR A 41 -19.29 -4.12 -7.33
C TYR A 41 -18.78 -5.50 -7.72
N THR A 42 -17.69 -5.94 -7.11
CA THR A 42 -17.11 -7.27 -7.31
C THR A 42 -17.02 -7.96 -5.95
N ARG A 43 -17.56 -9.16 -5.82
CA ARG A 43 -17.42 -9.96 -4.60
C ARG A 43 -15.97 -10.39 -4.42
N LEU A 44 -15.50 -10.47 -3.18
CA LEU A 44 -14.13 -10.93 -2.89
C LEU A 44 -13.87 -12.33 -3.47
N ALA A 45 -14.83 -13.24 -3.36
CA ALA A 45 -14.71 -14.60 -3.90
C ALA A 45 -14.52 -14.64 -5.43
N GLU A 46 -14.98 -13.62 -6.14
CA GLU A 46 -14.92 -13.52 -7.61
C GLU A 46 -13.63 -12.87 -8.13
N THR A 47 -12.76 -12.37 -7.24
CA THR A 47 -11.49 -11.77 -7.65
C THR A 47 -10.56 -12.84 -8.24
N PRO A 48 -9.88 -12.56 -9.36
CA PRO A 48 -8.93 -13.50 -9.97
C PRO A 48 -7.77 -13.89 -9.05
N ALA A 49 -7.17 -15.03 -9.34
CA ALA A 49 -6.00 -15.52 -8.60
C ALA A 49 -4.71 -14.71 -8.85
N SER A 50 -4.73 -13.81 -9.82
CA SER A 50 -3.60 -12.91 -10.13
C SER A 50 -3.22 -11.99 -8.96
N TRP A 51 -4.18 -11.63 -8.12
CA TRP A 51 -3.98 -10.69 -7.01
C TRP A 51 -3.33 -11.38 -5.81
N ASP A 52 -2.15 -10.92 -5.41
CA ASP A 52 -1.38 -11.46 -4.28
C ASP A 52 -1.66 -10.75 -2.97
N ILE A 53 -1.91 -9.42 -3.05
CA ILE A 53 -2.41 -8.61 -1.95
C ILE A 53 -3.70 -7.94 -2.41
N ILE A 54 -4.75 -8.08 -1.61
CA ILE A 54 -6.05 -7.46 -1.84
C ILE A 54 -6.29 -6.48 -0.70
N ASP A 55 -6.29 -5.19 -1.04
CA ASP A 55 -6.55 -4.10 -0.11
C ASP A 55 -8.04 -3.76 -0.14
N LEU A 56 -8.74 -4.00 0.96
CA LEU A 56 -10.18 -3.76 1.08
C LEU A 56 -10.45 -2.26 1.26
N ALA A 57 -11.00 -1.61 0.27
CA ALA A 57 -11.30 -0.18 0.27
C ALA A 57 -12.76 0.04 0.70
N PHE A 58 -13.02 0.71 1.81
CA PHE A 58 -12.11 1.23 2.83
C PHE A 58 -12.69 1.02 4.24
N GLY A 59 -11.83 0.93 5.22
CA GLY A 59 -12.20 1.29 6.58
C GLY A 59 -12.29 2.83 6.66
N GLU A 60 -13.39 3.33 7.20
CA GLU A 60 -13.73 4.76 7.16
C GLU A 60 -13.76 5.36 8.58
N PRO A 61 -13.18 6.55 8.78
CA PRO A 61 -13.24 7.23 10.06
C PRO A 61 -14.64 7.79 10.33
N THR A 62 -15.08 7.72 11.59
CA THR A 62 -16.34 8.37 12.00
C THR A 62 -16.25 9.89 11.99
N SER A 63 -15.06 10.44 12.15
CA SER A 63 -14.65 11.81 11.86
C SER A 63 -13.15 11.88 11.61
N ALA A 64 -12.66 12.95 11.00
CA ALA A 64 -11.24 13.09 10.66
C ALA A 64 -10.31 12.97 11.89
N THR A 65 -10.75 13.36 13.08
CA THR A 65 -9.94 13.42 14.30
C THR A 65 -10.29 12.38 15.35
N SER A 66 -11.31 11.52 15.12
CA SER A 66 -11.75 10.53 16.13
C SER A 66 -10.77 9.38 16.32
N GLY A 67 -10.06 8.98 15.29
CA GLY A 67 -9.33 7.72 15.23
C GLY A 67 -10.25 6.48 15.17
N ASP A 68 -11.56 6.65 15.26
CA ASP A 68 -12.53 5.55 15.26
C ASP A 68 -12.85 5.13 13.82
N ILE A 69 -12.31 3.98 13.43
CA ILE A 69 -12.45 3.41 12.09
C ILE A 69 -13.56 2.36 12.09
N ARG A 70 -14.43 2.45 11.10
CA ARG A 70 -15.53 1.49 10.86
C ARG A 70 -15.38 0.86 9.48
N PHE A 71 -15.76 -0.40 9.38
CA PHE A 71 -15.78 -1.14 8.12
C PHE A 71 -17.09 -1.92 7.99
N GLY A 72 -17.69 -1.81 6.82
CA GLY A 72 -18.87 -2.58 6.44
C GLY A 72 -18.90 -2.77 4.93
N LEU A 73 -19.58 -3.82 4.48
CA LEU A 73 -19.79 -4.05 3.06
C LEU A 73 -20.75 -3.01 2.49
N CYS A 74 -20.65 -2.77 1.20
CA CYS A 74 -21.53 -1.89 0.46
C CYS A 74 -23.00 -2.23 0.76
N PRO A 75 -23.87 -1.23 1.01
CA PRO A 75 -25.29 -1.47 1.27
C PRO A 75 -25.95 -2.16 0.07
N ARG A 76 -26.84 -3.11 0.32
CA ARG A 76 -27.56 -3.84 -0.73
C ARG A 76 -28.39 -2.93 -1.65
N SER A 77 -28.78 -1.77 -1.16
CA SER A 77 -29.48 -0.73 -1.96
C SER A 77 -28.60 -0.16 -3.07
N GLU A 78 -27.28 -0.13 -2.85
CA GLU A 78 -26.28 0.36 -3.83
C GLU A 78 -25.63 -0.78 -4.58
N CYS A 79 -25.41 -1.91 -3.88
CA CYS A 79 -24.75 -3.10 -4.40
C CYS A 79 -25.69 -4.33 -4.29
N PRO A 80 -26.65 -4.53 -5.22
CA PRO A 80 -27.63 -5.62 -5.12
C PRO A 80 -27.00 -7.02 -5.05
N ASN A 81 -25.80 -7.19 -5.62
CA ASN A 81 -25.03 -8.43 -5.64
C ASN A 81 -24.05 -8.59 -4.48
N VAL A 82 -24.09 -7.70 -3.47
CA VAL A 82 -23.19 -7.81 -2.32
C VAL A 82 -23.40 -9.13 -1.58
N GLU A 83 -22.31 -9.75 -1.19
CA GLU A 83 -22.30 -10.95 -0.35
C GLU A 83 -22.72 -10.64 1.10
N THR A 84 -23.14 -11.65 1.83
CA THR A 84 -23.33 -11.54 3.27
C THR A 84 -21.97 -11.43 3.98
N LYS A 85 -21.99 -10.97 5.23
CA LYS A 85 -20.77 -10.90 6.06
C LYS A 85 -20.10 -12.27 6.22
N ASP A 86 -20.89 -13.32 6.41
CA ASP A 86 -20.35 -14.67 6.57
C ASP A 86 -19.73 -15.19 5.26
N GLU A 87 -20.36 -14.95 4.12
CA GLU A 87 -19.80 -15.26 2.82
C GLU A 87 -18.49 -14.49 2.57
N PHE A 88 -18.43 -13.21 2.95
CA PHE A 88 -17.24 -12.41 2.84
C PHE A 88 -16.10 -12.95 3.71
N LYS A 89 -16.38 -13.29 4.97
CA LYS A 89 -15.38 -13.89 5.88
C LYS A 89 -14.90 -15.25 5.37
N ALA A 90 -15.76 -16.05 4.78
CA ALA A 90 -15.38 -17.30 4.14
C ALA A 90 -14.48 -17.05 2.92
N ALA A 91 -14.77 -16.02 2.14
CA ALA A 91 -13.94 -15.63 0.99
C ALA A 91 -12.55 -15.15 1.42
N VAL A 92 -12.43 -14.41 2.53
CA VAL A 92 -11.13 -14.02 3.11
C VAL A 92 -10.30 -15.27 3.39
N LYS A 93 -10.85 -16.24 4.11
CA LYS A 93 -10.15 -17.51 4.41
C LYS A 93 -9.76 -18.29 3.15
N ALA A 94 -10.65 -18.30 2.14
CA ALA A 94 -10.37 -18.98 0.88
C ALA A 94 -9.21 -18.33 0.11
N LYS A 95 -9.12 -16.99 0.10
CA LYS A 95 -7.99 -16.27 -0.50
C LYS A 95 -6.69 -16.54 0.27
N GLN A 96 -6.73 -16.52 1.59
CA GLN A 96 -5.57 -16.84 2.42
C GLN A 96 -5.08 -18.28 2.22
N ALA A 97 -5.99 -19.24 2.05
CA ALA A 97 -5.65 -20.63 1.72
C ALA A 97 -4.96 -20.76 0.35
N GLN A 98 -5.14 -19.80 -0.55
CA GLN A 98 -4.44 -19.69 -1.82
C GLN A 98 -3.11 -18.93 -1.72
N GLY A 99 -2.66 -18.59 -0.51
CA GLY A 99 -1.45 -17.83 -0.27
C GLY A 99 -1.57 -16.33 -0.47
N LYS A 100 -2.79 -15.81 -0.62
CA LYS A 100 -3.03 -14.36 -0.79
C LYS A 100 -3.10 -13.66 0.55
N LYS A 101 -2.83 -12.35 0.56
CA LYS A 101 -3.01 -11.48 1.72
C LYS A 101 -4.21 -10.59 1.51
N VAL A 102 -5.03 -10.44 2.55
CA VAL A 102 -6.21 -9.57 2.53
C VAL A 102 -6.08 -8.58 3.67
N LEU A 103 -5.98 -7.30 3.32
CA LEU A 103 -5.74 -6.20 4.27
C LEU A 103 -6.94 -5.28 4.33
N ILE A 104 -7.13 -4.62 5.47
CA ILE A 104 -7.98 -3.44 5.53
C ILE A 104 -7.19 -2.21 5.09
N SER A 105 -7.68 -1.50 4.08
CA SER A 105 -7.14 -0.20 3.68
C SER A 105 -7.90 0.92 4.37
N ILE A 106 -7.18 1.89 4.92
CA ILE A 106 -7.75 3.02 5.64
C ILE A 106 -7.30 4.31 5.00
N GLY A 107 -8.26 5.17 4.70
CA GLY A 107 -8.02 6.44 4.07
C GLY A 107 -8.79 6.60 2.77
N GLY A 108 -8.06 6.75 1.68
CA GLY A 108 -8.62 7.11 0.38
C GLY A 108 -9.00 8.59 0.31
N GLN A 109 -9.48 9.02 -0.85
CA GLN A 109 -9.77 10.42 -1.16
C GLN A 109 -10.72 11.09 -0.15
N ASN A 110 -11.70 10.35 0.38
CA ASN A 110 -12.74 10.89 1.25
C ASN A 110 -12.58 10.50 2.73
N GLY A 111 -11.61 9.65 3.06
CA GLY A 111 -11.43 9.06 4.38
C GLY A 111 -10.26 9.65 5.16
N GLN A 112 -10.18 10.99 5.32
CA GLN A 112 -9.08 11.63 6.03
C GLN A 112 -9.02 11.24 7.50
N VAL A 113 -7.81 10.86 7.95
CA VAL A 113 -7.53 10.45 9.33
C VAL A 113 -6.39 11.30 9.90
N GLN A 114 -6.70 12.08 10.91
CA GLN A 114 -5.75 12.95 11.61
C GLN A 114 -5.64 12.51 13.07
N LEU A 115 -4.61 11.76 13.40
CA LEU A 115 -4.36 11.29 14.77
C LEU A 115 -3.69 12.39 15.59
N THR A 116 -4.42 13.44 15.92
CA THR A 116 -3.91 14.64 16.57
C THR A 116 -3.61 14.46 18.06
N THR A 117 -4.17 13.41 18.68
CA THR A 117 -4.03 13.12 20.10
C THR A 117 -3.65 11.65 20.36
N THR A 118 -3.12 11.36 21.54
CA THR A 118 -2.87 9.99 21.98
C THR A 118 -4.16 9.20 22.14
N GLN A 119 -5.27 9.86 22.51
CA GLN A 119 -6.58 9.21 22.57
C GLN A 119 -7.05 8.77 21.19
N ALA A 120 -6.93 9.62 20.18
CA ALA A 120 -7.27 9.26 18.80
C ALA A 120 -6.38 8.10 18.30
N ARG A 121 -5.08 8.11 18.61
CA ARG A 121 -4.17 7.00 18.35
C ARG A 121 -4.65 5.69 18.97
N ASP A 122 -5.00 5.70 20.25
CA ASP A 122 -5.43 4.50 20.98
C ASP A 122 -6.77 3.98 20.44
N THR A 123 -7.68 4.89 20.08
CA THR A 123 -8.95 4.55 19.43
C THR A 123 -8.71 3.94 18.04
N PHE A 124 -7.74 4.47 17.30
CA PHE A 124 -7.35 3.89 15.99
C PHE A 124 -6.85 2.47 16.15
N VAL A 125 -5.94 2.22 17.08
CA VAL A 125 -5.42 0.87 17.36
C VAL A 125 -6.56 -0.07 17.72
N SER A 126 -7.46 0.29 18.61
CA SER A 126 -8.55 -0.58 19.06
C SER A 126 -9.58 -0.83 17.96
N SER A 127 -9.97 0.19 17.20
CA SER A 127 -10.97 0.05 16.13
C SER A 127 -10.42 -0.74 14.93
N VAL A 128 -9.18 -0.49 14.52
CA VAL A 128 -8.53 -1.26 13.45
C VAL A 128 -8.31 -2.71 13.87
N SER A 129 -7.88 -2.95 15.12
CA SER A 129 -7.78 -4.30 15.66
C SER A 129 -9.11 -5.05 15.61
N ALA A 130 -10.21 -4.37 15.98
CA ALA A 130 -11.54 -4.99 15.95
C ALA A 130 -11.93 -5.42 14.52
N ILE A 131 -11.58 -4.63 13.50
CA ILE A 131 -11.84 -4.97 12.09
C ILE A 131 -10.98 -6.17 11.68
N ILE A 132 -9.68 -6.14 11.96
CA ILE A 132 -8.76 -7.24 11.64
C ILE A 132 -9.22 -8.54 12.30
N ASP A 133 -9.57 -8.49 13.58
CA ASP A 133 -9.99 -9.66 14.36
C ASP A 133 -11.35 -10.21 13.86
N GLU A 134 -12.30 -9.33 13.55
CA GLU A 134 -13.63 -9.74 13.09
C GLU A 134 -13.60 -10.46 11.74
N TYR A 135 -12.84 -9.93 10.79
CA TYR A 135 -12.78 -10.48 9.43
C TYR A 135 -11.60 -11.44 9.21
N GLY A 136 -10.73 -11.62 10.19
CA GLY A 136 -9.56 -12.49 10.11
C GLY A 136 -8.53 -12.01 9.09
N LEU A 137 -8.29 -10.68 9.02
CA LEU A 137 -7.43 -10.08 8.00
C LEU A 137 -5.95 -10.24 8.33
N ASP A 138 -5.10 -10.13 7.30
CA ASP A 138 -3.65 -10.29 7.41
C ASP A 138 -2.93 -9.02 7.87
N GLY A 139 -3.60 -7.87 7.87
CA GLY A 139 -2.96 -6.63 8.29
C GLY A 139 -3.62 -5.37 7.78
N LEU A 140 -2.81 -4.33 7.58
CA LEU A 140 -3.22 -2.95 7.34
C LEU A 140 -2.54 -2.38 6.10
N ASP A 141 -3.32 -1.69 5.28
CA ASP A 141 -2.84 -0.75 4.27
C ASP A 141 -3.15 0.69 4.72
N ILE A 142 -2.14 1.57 4.61
CA ILE A 142 -2.27 2.98 4.93
C ILE A 142 -2.37 3.77 3.62
N ASP A 143 -3.58 4.24 3.33
CA ASP A 143 -3.90 5.09 2.17
C ASP A 143 -4.31 6.49 2.65
N PHE A 144 -3.52 7.10 3.50
CA PHE A 144 -3.77 8.43 4.05
C PHE A 144 -3.49 9.50 3.01
N GLU A 145 -4.53 10.13 2.53
CA GLU A 145 -4.49 11.17 1.51
C GLU A 145 -4.93 12.54 2.05
N GLY A 146 -4.90 13.53 1.21
CA GLY A 146 -5.42 14.86 1.49
C GLY A 146 -4.71 15.53 2.66
N HIS A 147 -5.43 15.79 3.74
CA HIS A 147 -4.93 16.48 4.93
C HIS A 147 -4.68 15.55 6.13
N SER A 148 -4.58 14.26 5.92
CA SER A 148 -4.33 13.29 7.01
C SER A 148 -2.97 13.51 7.67
N LEU A 149 -1.93 13.75 6.89
CA LEU A 149 -0.57 13.98 7.39
C LEU A 149 -0.10 15.40 7.05
N SER A 150 0.53 16.04 8.02
CA SER A 150 1.18 17.34 7.86
C SER A 150 2.31 17.51 8.87
N LEU A 151 3.27 18.34 8.52
CA LEU A 151 4.42 18.68 9.36
C LEU A 151 4.20 20.04 10.02
N GLY A 152 4.31 20.09 11.33
CA GLY A 152 4.22 21.33 12.09
C GLY A 152 5.46 22.22 11.92
N ALA A 153 5.34 23.49 12.36
CA ALA A 153 6.46 24.42 12.34
C ALA A 153 7.67 23.85 13.12
N GLY A 154 8.84 23.88 12.49
CA GLY A 154 10.10 23.38 13.09
C GLY A 154 10.27 21.87 13.02
N ASP A 155 9.33 21.12 12.44
CA ASP A 155 9.51 19.68 12.14
C ASP A 155 10.18 19.52 10.79
N THR A 156 11.52 19.55 10.80
CA THR A 156 12.36 19.57 9.60
C THR A 156 13.25 18.35 9.44
N ASP A 157 13.24 17.44 10.40
CA ASP A 157 14.04 16.21 10.37
C ASP A 157 13.12 14.98 10.29
N PHE A 158 13.05 14.37 9.13
CA PHE A 158 12.22 13.19 8.92
C PHE A 158 12.65 11.97 9.77
N LYS A 159 13.89 11.94 10.25
CA LYS A 159 14.39 10.87 11.13
C LYS A 159 13.89 11.01 12.57
N ASN A 160 13.55 12.23 12.97
CA ASN A 160 13.10 12.57 14.32
C ASN A 160 11.82 13.43 14.26
N PRO A 161 10.71 12.91 13.76
CA PRO A 161 9.47 13.67 13.60
C PRO A 161 8.90 14.11 14.95
N LYS A 162 8.26 15.28 14.96
CA LYS A 162 7.66 15.88 16.16
C LYS A 162 6.16 16.14 16.00
N SER A 163 5.66 16.18 14.76
CA SER A 163 4.26 16.47 14.48
C SER A 163 3.34 15.38 15.03
N PRO A 164 2.32 15.72 15.83
CA PRO A 164 1.46 14.74 16.50
C PRO A 164 0.83 13.73 15.54
N VAL A 165 0.31 14.17 14.38
CA VAL A 165 -0.32 13.26 13.39
C VAL A 165 0.67 12.24 12.82
N ILE A 166 1.95 12.58 12.75
CA ILE A 166 3.02 11.68 12.29
C ILE A 166 3.42 10.71 13.42
N VAL A 167 3.76 11.25 14.59
CA VAL A 167 4.22 10.48 15.75
C VAL A 167 3.15 9.49 16.21
N ASN A 168 1.89 9.92 16.25
CA ASN A 168 0.77 9.06 16.66
C ASN A 168 0.50 7.95 15.65
N LEU A 169 0.58 8.23 14.35
CA LEU A 169 0.43 7.18 13.33
C LEU A 169 1.54 6.13 13.44
N ILE A 170 2.79 6.55 13.56
CA ILE A 170 3.93 5.64 13.74
C ILE A 170 3.73 4.76 14.99
N SER A 171 3.34 5.36 16.10
CA SER A 171 3.09 4.65 17.35
C SER A 171 1.94 3.64 17.22
N ALA A 172 0.83 4.04 16.57
CA ALA A 172 -0.31 3.16 16.34
C ALA A 172 0.08 1.92 15.52
N VAL A 173 0.81 2.12 14.43
CA VAL A 173 1.22 1.02 13.54
C VAL A 173 2.20 0.09 14.24
N LYS A 174 3.15 0.61 15.01
CA LYS A 174 4.06 -0.21 15.83
C LYS A 174 3.30 -1.04 16.86
N THR A 175 2.28 -0.47 17.48
CA THR A 175 1.40 -1.20 18.43
C THR A 175 0.65 -2.34 17.75
N LEU A 176 0.08 -2.10 16.56
CA LEU A 176 -0.59 -3.14 15.77
C LEU A 176 0.40 -4.24 15.35
N LYS A 177 1.59 -3.85 14.88
CA LYS A 177 2.64 -4.80 14.52
C LYS A 177 3.07 -5.66 15.72
N ALA A 178 3.22 -5.07 16.88
CA ALA A 178 3.55 -5.81 18.11
C ALA A 178 2.43 -6.78 18.51
N LYS A 179 1.16 -6.37 18.35
CA LYS A 179 0.00 -7.21 18.65
C LYS A 179 -0.07 -8.45 17.77
N TYR A 180 0.12 -8.29 16.45
CA TYR A 180 -0.08 -9.36 15.49
C TYR A 180 1.20 -10.11 15.10
N GLY A 181 2.36 -9.55 15.43
CA GLY A 181 3.67 -10.19 15.24
C GLY A 181 4.12 -10.26 13.79
N SER A 182 4.93 -11.28 13.47
CA SER A 182 5.56 -11.45 12.15
C SER A 182 4.57 -11.70 11.01
N GLY A 183 3.39 -12.22 11.30
CA GLY A 183 2.34 -12.44 10.32
C GLY A 183 1.62 -11.18 9.85
N PHE A 184 1.82 -10.05 10.52
CA PHE A 184 1.18 -8.78 10.17
C PHE A 184 1.78 -8.18 8.91
N THR A 185 0.95 -8.03 7.88
CA THR A 185 1.30 -7.39 6.62
C THR A 185 0.98 -5.91 6.68
N LEU A 186 1.97 -5.07 6.36
CA LEU A 186 1.84 -3.62 6.35
C LEU A 186 2.18 -3.08 4.96
N THR A 187 1.24 -2.37 4.34
CA THR A 187 1.46 -1.66 3.08
C THR A 187 1.10 -0.18 3.22
N MET A 188 1.64 0.64 2.32
CA MET A 188 1.36 2.08 2.25
C MET A 188 1.23 2.52 0.80
N ALA A 189 0.26 3.40 0.52
CA ALA A 189 -0.01 3.96 -0.79
C ALA A 189 0.01 5.49 -0.81
N PRO A 190 1.09 6.15 -0.42
CA PRO A 190 1.15 7.60 -0.45
C PRO A 190 1.15 8.15 -1.88
N GLU A 191 0.64 9.37 -2.04
CA GLU A 191 0.80 10.15 -3.27
C GLU A 191 2.26 10.64 -3.40
N THR A 192 2.71 10.90 -4.62
CA THR A 192 4.07 11.41 -4.90
C THR A 192 4.38 12.72 -4.17
N PHE A 193 3.36 13.57 -3.97
CA PHE A 193 3.46 14.82 -3.22
C PHE A 193 4.01 14.63 -1.80
N PHE A 194 3.65 13.53 -1.16
CA PHE A 194 4.04 13.22 0.22
C PHE A 194 5.37 12.46 0.32
N VAL A 195 5.95 12.04 -0.78
CA VAL A 195 7.18 11.21 -0.82
C VAL A 195 8.24 11.87 -1.70
N GLN A 196 8.17 11.67 -3.03
CA GLN A 196 9.21 12.12 -3.96
C GLN A 196 9.35 13.64 -4.02
N LEU A 197 8.25 14.39 -3.81
CA LEU A 197 8.32 15.85 -3.72
C LEU A 197 9.26 16.32 -2.62
N GLY A 198 9.47 15.50 -1.58
CA GLY A 198 10.42 15.77 -0.50
C GLY A 198 11.86 15.95 -0.95
N TYR A 199 12.20 15.52 -2.16
CA TYR A 199 13.50 15.82 -2.77
C TYR A 199 13.73 17.33 -2.92
N GLN A 200 12.72 18.09 -3.34
CA GLN A 200 12.80 19.54 -3.47
C GLN A 200 12.22 20.29 -2.28
N HIS A 201 11.10 19.80 -1.72
CA HIS A 201 10.29 20.52 -0.75
C HIS A 201 9.93 19.59 0.41
N TYR A 202 10.26 19.99 1.62
CA TYR A 202 9.96 19.21 2.83
C TYR A 202 9.51 20.13 3.95
N GLY A 203 8.29 19.90 4.43
CA GLY A 203 7.72 20.60 5.58
C GLY A 203 7.12 21.98 5.28
N PRO A 204 6.68 22.67 6.34
CA PRO A 204 6.00 23.95 6.22
C PRO A 204 6.90 25.04 5.64
N GLY A 205 6.31 25.98 4.91
CA GLY A 205 7.00 27.06 4.22
C GLY A 205 7.62 26.66 2.88
N GLN A 206 7.59 25.39 2.55
CA GLN A 206 7.97 24.87 1.23
C GLN A 206 6.73 24.80 0.34
N TRP A 207 6.94 24.80 -0.97
CA TRP A 207 5.84 24.67 -1.94
C TRP A 207 4.61 25.53 -1.59
N GLY A 208 4.80 26.87 -1.56
CA GLY A 208 3.75 27.82 -1.25
C GLY A 208 3.24 27.79 0.21
N GLY A 209 3.99 27.16 1.12
CA GLY A 209 3.64 27.02 2.52
C GLY A 209 2.86 25.76 2.86
N ASP A 210 2.68 24.81 1.93
CA ASP A 210 1.96 23.58 2.18
C ASP A 210 2.74 22.66 3.15
N PRO A 211 2.20 22.40 4.36
CA PRO A 211 2.89 21.61 5.37
C PRO A 211 2.89 20.10 5.08
N ARG A 212 2.26 19.67 4.00
CA ARG A 212 2.12 18.24 3.65
C ARG A 212 3.24 17.73 2.76
N ALA A 213 4.03 18.62 2.13
CA ALA A 213 5.12 18.23 1.23
C ALA A 213 6.10 17.28 1.92
N GLY A 214 6.22 16.06 1.41
CA GLY A 214 7.09 15.02 1.96
C GLY A 214 6.65 14.39 3.29
N ALA A 215 5.41 14.63 3.75
CA ALA A 215 4.94 14.25 5.09
C ALA A 215 4.91 12.72 5.37
N TYR A 216 4.95 11.87 4.35
CA TYR A 216 5.09 10.44 4.54
C TYR A 216 6.53 9.99 4.79
N LEU A 217 7.54 10.78 4.46
CA LEU A 217 8.93 10.38 4.63
C LEU A 217 9.27 9.93 6.06
N PRO A 218 8.87 10.65 7.12
CA PRO A 218 9.11 10.19 8.49
C PRO A 218 8.35 8.89 8.84
N VAL A 219 7.16 8.70 8.31
CA VAL A 219 6.37 7.47 8.54
C VAL A 219 7.04 6.27 7.89
N ILE A 220 7.41 6.38 6.61
CA ILE A 220 8.11 5.32 5.88
C ILE A 220 9.45 5.01 6.55
N HIS A 221 10.20 6.05 6.92
CA HIS A 221 11.50 5.87 7.57
C HIS A 221 11.39 5.13 8.90
N ALA A 222 10.47 5.53 9.77
CA ALA A 222 10.28 4.92 11.08
C ALA A 222 9.76 3.48 11.03
N LEU A 223 9.03 3.13 9.99
CA LEU A 223 8.37 1.83 9.82
C LEU A 223 9.05 0.94 8.76
N ARG A 224 10.20 1.36 8.22
CA ARG A 224 10.86 0.68 7.09
C ARG A 224 11.16 -0.80 7.32
N ASP A 225 11.47 -1.19 8.55
CA ASP A 225 11.76 -2.58 8.88
C ASP A 225 10.47 -3.42 9.00
N ASP A 226 9.38 -2.81 9.46
CA ASP A 226 8.07 -3.43 9.60
C ASP A 226 7.26 -3.44 8.30
N LEU A 227 7.60 -2.57 7.36
CA LEU A 227 6.93 -2.40 6.09
C LEU A 227 7.11 -3.65 5.22
N THR A 228 5.99 -4.20 4.75
CA THR A 228 5.99 -5.29 3.76
C THR A 228 6.19 -4.72 2.36
N LEU A 229 5.43 -3.67 2.01
CA LEU A 229 5.44 -3.08 0.68
C LEU A 229 5.02 -1.61 0.71
N LEU A 230 5.81 -0.79 0.02
CA LEU A 230 5.46 0.58 -0.33
C LEU A 230 5.05 0.62 -1.80
N HIS A 231 3.88 1.14 -2.10
CA HIS A 231 3.41 1.35 -3.46
C HIS A 231 2.87 2.76 -3.64
N VAL A 232 3.77 3.69 -3.95
CA VAL A 232 3.42 5.08 -4.20
C VAL A 232 2.45 5.17 -5.38
N GLN A 233 1.45 6.04 -5.25
CA GLN A 233 0.49 6.33 -6.31
C GLN A 233 1.15 7.23 -7.36
N ASP A 234 1.65 6.65 -8.45
CA ASP A 234 2.28 7.37 -9.55
C ASP A 234 1.22 7.85 -10.57
N TYR A 235 0.12 8.38 -10.06
CA TYR A 235 -1.01 8.89 -10.83
C TYR A 235 -1.70 10.02 -10.06
N ASN A 236 -2.61 10.75 -10.68
CA ASN A 236 -3.24 11.97 -10.10
C ASN A 236 -2.19 12.94 -9.55
N SER A 237 -1.04 13.03 -10.21
CA SER A 237 0.13 13.76 -9.75
C SER A 237 0.42 14.96 -10.65
N GLY A 238 0.88 16.04 -10.02
CA GLY A 238 1.61 17.08 -10.76
C GLY A 238 3.00 16.59 -11.17
N PRO A 239 3.74 17.42 -11.93
CA PRO A 239 5.12 17.13 -12.27
C PRO A 239 6.00 17.05 -11.03
N VAL A 240 6.92 16.07 -10.99
CA VAL A 240 7.85 15.87 -9.87
C VAL A 240 9.28 15.79 -10.43
N MET A 241 10.22 16.43 -9.74
CA MET A 241 11.64 16.37 -10.11
C MET A 241 12.24 15.03 -9.73
N GLY A 242 12.86 14.36 -10.72
CA GLY A 242 13.63 13.14 -10.51
C GLY A 242 15.08 13.41 -10.14
N LEU A 243 15.85 12.34 -9.89
CA LEU A 243 17.28 12.41 -9.55
C LEU A 243 18.17 12.90 -10.71
N ASP A 244 17.63 12.95 -11.91
CA ASP A 244 18.26 13.58 -13.10
C ASP A 244 18.08 15.09 -13.14
N ASN A 245 17.47 15.69 -12.13
CA ASN A 245 17.12 17.10 -12.03
C ASN A 245 16.22 17.59 -13.19
N GLN A 246 15.39 16.69 -13.71
CA GLN A 246 14.35 17.00 -14.67
C GLN A 246 12.98 16.75 -14.07
N TYR A 247 12.00 17.57 -14.46
CA TYR A 247 10.60 17.32 -14.11
C TYR A 247 10.02 16.21 -14.99
N HIS A 248 9.43 15.22 -14.35
CA HIS A 248 8.71 14.14 -14.99
C HIS A 248 7.22 14.30 -14.77
N GLN A 249 6.42 13.96 -15.78
CA GLN A 249 4.96 14.04 -15.76
C GLN A 249 4.35 12.66 -15.89
N MET A 250 3.23 12.42 -15.20
CA MET A 250 2.47 11.18 -15.32
C MET A 250 1.97 10.97 -16.77
N GLY A 251 1.67 9.73 -17.13
CA GLY A 251 1.13 9.37 -18.44
C GLY A 251 2.12 8.71 -19.40
N GLY A 252 3.31 8.38 -18.94
CA GLY A 252 4.33 7.64 -19.68
C GLY A 252 5.23 6.81 -18.78
N ALA A 253 6.02 5.92 -19.37
CA ALA A 253 6.93 5.05 -18.64
C ALA A 253 7.97 5.81 -17.81
N ASP A 254 8.46 6.94 -18.31
CA ASP A 254 9.54 7.67 -17.64
C ASP A 254 9.14 8.24 -16.29
N PHE A 255 7.90 8.65 -16.09
CA PHE A 255 7.41 9.05 -14.78
C PHE A 255 7.52 7.92 -13.76
N HIS A 256 7.06 6.72 -14.12
CA HIS A 256 7.14 5.54 -13.26
C HIS A 256 8.60 5.14 -13.01
N ILE A 257 9.45 5.22 -14.02
CA ILE A 257 10.89 4.94 -13.90
C ILE A 257 11.55 5.93 -12.93
N ALA A 258 11.39 7.23 -13.17
CA ALA A 258 12.03 8.28 -12.38
C ALA A 258 11.57 8.27 -10.91
N MET A 259 10.25 8.13 -10.65
CA MET A 259 9.69 8.11 -9.30
C MET A 259 10.09 6.86 -8.52
N THR A 260 10.19 5.72 -9.19
CA THR A 260 10.59 4.46 -8.54
C THR A 260 12.11 4.41 -8.30
N ASP A 261 12.92 4.90 -9.25
CA ASP A 261 14.37 5.02 -9.10
C ASP A 261 14.75 5.81 -7.84
N MET A 262 14.01 6.86 -7.51
CA MET A 262 14.22 7.66 -6.29
C MET A 262 14.10 6.82 -5.02
N LEU A 263 13.11 5.94 -4.94
CA LEU A 263 12.89 5.07 -3.79
C LEU A 263 13.94 3.97 -3.66
N LEU A 264 14.41 3.47 -4.79
CA LEU A 264 15.40 2.40 -4.87
C LEU A 264 16.83 2.91 -4.63
N THR A 265 17.09 4.18 -4.91
CA THR A 265 18.40 4.82 -4.79
C THR A 265 18.55 5.61 -3.49
N GLY A 266 17.44 6.12 -2.95
CA GLY A 266 17.43 7.15 -1.93
C GLY A 266 17.66 8.54 -2.52
N PHE A 267 17.37 9.58 -1.75
CA PHE A 267 17.51 10.95 -2.22
C PHE A 267 17.74 11.93 -1.06
N PRO A 268 18.48 13.03 -1.32
CA PRO A 268 18.65 14.09 -0.32
C PRO A 268 17.33 14.84 -0.14
N VAL A 269 16.83 14.89 1.10
CA VAL A 269 15.60 15.61 1.44
C VAL A 269 15.86 17.11 1.37
N LYS A 270 15.04 17.83 0.64
CA LYS A 270 15.18 19.28 0.42
C LYS A 270 16.56 19.64 -0.16
N GLY A 271 17.11 18.78 -1.01
CA GLY A 271 18.44 18.95 -1.60
C GLY A 271 19.60 18.89 -0.61
N ASN A 272 19.37 18.55 0.64
CA ASN A 272 20.41 18.49 1.68
C ASN A 272 21.15 17.15 1.67
N ALA A 273 22.36 17.11 1.15
CA ALA A 273 23.19 15.92 1.06
C ALA A 273 23.52 15.30 2.44
N ALA A 274 23.41 16.05 3.53
CA ALA A 274 23.58 15.53 4.90
C ALA A 274 22.31 14.85 5.44
N ASN A 275 21.17 15.00 4.79
CA ASN A 275 19.88 14.47 5.21
C ASN A 275 19.25 13.61 4.12
N VAL A 276 19.83 12.45 3.86
CA VAL A 276 19.41 11.54 2.82
C VAL A 276 18.30 10.61 3.33
N PHE A 277 17.17 10.57 2.60
CA PHE A 277 16.18 9.52 2.76
C PHE A 277 16.78 8.23 2.17
N PRO A 278 17.02 7.21 3.00
CA PRO A 278 17.77 6.05 2.55
C PRO A 278 16.97 5.17 1.58
N PRO A 279 17.63 4.44 0.68
CA PRO A 279 16.97 3.54 -0.26
C PRO A 279 16.17 2.47 0.50
N LEU A 280 15.06 2.03 -0.12
CA LEU A 280 14.31 0.86 0.30
C LEU A 280 14.77 -0.36 -0.51
N PRO A 281 14.77 -1.55 0.09
CA PRO A 281 14.99 -2.79 -0.66
C PRO A 281 13.99 -2.94 -1.80
N PRO A 282 14.40 -3.37 -3.01
CA PRO A 282 13.50 -3.47 -4.15
C PRO A 282 12.32 -4.44 -3.92
N GLU A 283 12.50 -5.46 -3.11
CA GLU A 283 11.43 -6.39 -2.71
C GLU A 283 10.36 -5.73 -1.81
N LYS A 284 10.59 -4.51 -1.32
CA LYS A 284 9.62 -3.71 -0.57
C LYS A 284 8.96 -2.61 -1.40
N ILE A 285 9.16 -2.60 -2.71
CA ILE A 285 8.62 -1.55 -3.60
C ILE A 285 7.78 -2.17 -4.71
N ALA A 286 6.58 -1.63 -4.92
CA ALA A 286 5.77 -1.82 -6.11
C ALA A 286 5.37 -0.47 -6.71
N ILE A 287 5.05 -0.44 -7.99
CA ILE A 287 4.69 0.78 -8.70
C ILE A 287 3.17 0.90 -8.75
N GLY A 288 2.63 2.00 -8.22
CA GLY A 288 1.19 2.28 -8.25
C GLY A 288 0.74 2.93 -9.55
N MET A 289 -0.23 2.32 -10.23
CA MET A 289 -0.76 2.75 -11.53
C MET A 289 -2.28 2.61 -11.58
N PRO A 290 -3.02 3.47 -12.33
CA PRO A 290 -4.45 3.26 -12.56
C PRO A 290 -4.68 2.06 -13.50
N ALA A 291 -5.68 1.23 -13.21
CA ALA A 291 -5.99 0.04 -14.02
C ALA A 291 -6.69 0.38 -15.34
N SER A 292 -7.26 1.58 -15.46
CA SER A 292 -7.98 2.03 -16.65
C SER A 292 -7.95 3.55 -16.75
N PRO A 293 -8.28 4.13 -17.93
CA PRO A 293 -8.40 5.58 -18.07
C PRO A 293 -9.46 6.21 -17.13
N HIS A 294 -10.40 5.43 -16.62
CA HIS A 294 -11.46 5.88 -15.71
C HIS A 294 -11.03 5.81 -14.23
N ALA A 295 -9.91 5.18 -13.93
CA ALA A 295 -9.45 4.94 -12.56
C ALA A 295 -8.63 6.11 -11.98
N GLY A 296 -8.17 7.02 -12.83
CA GLY A 296 -7.38 8.18 -12.44
C GLY A 296 -6.59 8.75 -13.61
N ASN A 297 -6.06 9.95 -13.42
CA ASN A 297 -5.19 10.58 -14.41
C ASN A 297 -3.81 9.93 -14.38
N GLY A 298 -3.24 9.66 -15.54
CA GLY A 298 -1.91 9.06 -15.65
C GLY A 298 -1.94 7.57 -16.01
N HIS A 299 -3.09 7.06 -16.45
CA HIS A 299 -3.15 5.70 -17.01
C HIS A 299 -2.19 5.56 -18.19
N VAL A 300 -1.51 4.42 -18.24
CA VAL A 300 -0.58 4.07 -19.31
C VAL A 300 -0.95 2.69 -19.88
N PRO A 301 -0.77 2.49 -21.22
CA PRO A 301 -1.04 1.20 -21.83
C PRO A 301 -0.01 0.14 -21.42
N PRO A 302 -0.29 -1.17 -21.63
CA PRO A 302 0.61 -2.26 -21.29
C PRO A 302 2.05 -2.10 -21.78
N ALA A 303 2.25 -1.54 -22.98
CA ALA A 303 3.57 -1.31 -23.52
C ALA A 303 4.42 -0.36 -22.66
N GLU A 304 3.82 0.70 -22.13
CA GLU A 304 4.50 1.64 -21.23
C GLU A 304 4.75 1.03 -19.83
N VAL A 305 3.82 0.22 -19.32
CA VAL A 305 4.03 -0.56 -18.09
C VAL A 305 5.24 -1.48 -18.24
N ASN A 306 5.30 -2.25 -19.31
CA ASN A 306 6.38 -3.20 -19.59
C ASN A 306 7.72 -2.48 -19.79
N LYS A 307 7.71 -1.31 -20.43
CA LYS A 307 8.89 -0.46 -20.62
C LYS A 307 9.45 0.01 -19.26
N ALA A 308 8.59 0.44 -18.34
CA ALA A 308 9.02 0.80 -17.00
C ALA A 308 9.63 -0.39 -16.24
N LEU A 309 8.99 -1.55 -16.30
CA LEU A 309 9.50 -2.77 -15.68
C LEU A 309 10.84 -3.22 -16.31
N ASP A 310 10.97 -3.18 -17.64
CA ASP A 310 12.22 -3.50 -18.33
C ASP A 310 13.37 -2.57 -17.92
N CYS A 311 13.08 -1.29 -17.81
CA CYS A 311 14.11 -0.32 -17.39
C CYS A 311 14.58 -0.60 -15.97
N LEU A 312 13.65 -0.74 -15.00
CA LEU A 312 14.00 -0.88 -13.59
C LEU A 312 14.60 -2.25 -13.27
N THR A 313 14.10 -3.33 -13.90
CA THR A 313 14.53 -4.70 -13.58
C THR A 313 15.67 -5.21 -14.45
N LYS A 314 15.81 -4.72 -15.68
CA LYS A 314 16.78 -5.22 -16.67
C LYS A 314 17.75 -4.16 -17.18
N ASN A 315 17.49 -2.89 -16.87
CA ASN A 315 18.23 -1.73 -17.39
C ASN A 315 18.16 -1.61 -18.92
N THR A 316 17.00 -1.93 -19.49
CA THR A 316 16.68 -1.86 -20.92
C THR A 316 15.42 -1.05 -21.15
N ASN A 317 15.26 -0.48 -22.34
CA ASN A 317 14.08 0.32 -22.74
C ASN A 317 13.85 1.57 -21.87
N CYS A 318 14.89 2.14 -21.29
CA CYS A 318 14.78 3.31 -20.38
C CYS A 318 14.49 4.63 -21.08
N GLY A 319 14.49 4.68 -22.40
CA GLY A 319 14.41 5.95 -23.13
C GLY A 319 15.61 6.84 -22.83
N SER A 320 15.36 8.09 -22.51
CA SER A 320 16.42 9.04 -22.13
C SER A 320 16.82 8.98 -20.65
N TYR A 321 15.99 8.38 -19.80
CA TYR A 321 16.29 8.27 -18.37
C TYR A 321 17.39 7.24 -18.10
N LYS A 322 18.30 7.58 -17.20
CA LYS A 322 19.40 6.70 -16.77
C LYS A 322 19.16 6.31 -15.31
N PRO A 323 18.62 5.11 -15.04
CA PRO A 323 18.42 4.65 -13.67
C PRO A 323 19.76 4.47 -12.96
N HIS A 324 19.76 4.66 -11.65
CA HIS A 324 20.96 4.57 -10.81
C HIS A 324 21.35 3.12 -10.48
N GLY A 325 20.57 2.16 -10.90
CA GLY A 325 20.86 0.74 -10.70
C GLY A 325 19.99 -0.17 -11.55
N LYS A 326 20.05 -1.46 -11.22
CA LYS A 326 19.25 -2.51 -11.81
C LYS A 326 18.66 -3.34 -10.67
N TRP A 327 17.34 -3.44 -10.64
CA TRP A 327 16.62 -4.04 -9.51
C TRP A 327 15.70 -5.19 -9.93
N PRO A 328 16.26 -6.36 -10.27
CA PRO A 328 15.45 -7.52 -10.67
C PRO A 328 14.51 -8.02 -9.57
N ALA A 329 14.78 -7.68 -8.31
CA ALA A 329 13.96 -8.02 -7.17
C ALA A 329 12.83 -6.99 -6.87
N LEU A 330 12.61 -6.00 -7.76
CA LEU A 330 11.46 -5.09 -7.64
C LEU A 330 10.18 -5.91 -7.48
N ARG A 331 9.43 -5.64 -6.39
CA ARG A 331 8.31 -6.52 -6.00
C ARG A 331 7.22 -6.60 -7.07
N GLY A 332 6.87 -5.51 -7.69
CA GLY A 332 5.85 -5.57 -8.73
C GLY A 332 5.02 -4.31 -8.89
N LEU A 333 3.72 -4.48 -9.03
CA LEU A 333 2.77 -3.41 -9.30
C LEU A 333 1.63 -3.37 -8.30
N MET A 334 1.09 -2.19 -8.09
CA MET A 334 -0.19 -1.94 -7.43
C MET A 334 -1.14 -1.24 -8.38
N THR A 335 -2.43 -1.46 -8.25
CA THR A 335 -3.40 -0.70 -9.02
C THR A 335 -4.64 -0.28 -8.21
N TRP A 336 -5.11 0.90 -8.50
CA TRP A 336 -6.47 1.37 -8.30
C TRP A 336 -7.23 1.11 -9.61
N SER A 337 -8.05 0.07 -9.77
CA SER A 337 -8.39 -0.92 -8.75
C SER A 337 -8.72 -2.26 -9.43
N ILE A 338 -8.95 -3.29 -8.66
CA ILE A 338 -9.44 -4.59 -9.17
C ILE A 338 -10.76 -4.42 -9.93
N ASN A 339 -11.65 -3.57 -9.42
CA ASN A 339 -12.92 -3.26 -10.07
C ASN A 339 -12.71 -2.55 -11.41
N TRP A 340 -11.82 -1.56 -11.48
CA TRP A 340 -11.49 -0.86 -12.72
C TRP A 340 -10.70 -1.74 -13.69
N ASP A 341 -9.88 -2.66 -13.22
CA ASP A 341 -9.22 -3.67 -14.05
C ASP A 341 -10.26 -4.60 -14.69
N ARG A 342 -11.22 -5.09 -13.91
CA ARG A 342 -12.35 -5.86 -14.42
C ARG A 342 -13.16 -5.09 -15.46
N PHE A 343 -13.47 -3.83 -15.18
CA PHE A 343 -14.18 -2.94 -16.12
C PHE A 343 -13.42 -2.78 -17.44
N ASN A 344 -12.10 -2.75 -17.40
CA ASN A 344 -11.19 -2.63 -18.53
C ASN A 344 -10.71 -4.00 -19.05
N ASN A 345 -11.55 -5.02 -19.01
CA ASN A 345 -11.28 -6.37 -19.52
C ASN A 345 -10.07 -7.08 -18.90
N ARG A 346 -9.70 -6.70 -17.69
CA ARG A 346 -8.53 -7.21 -16.94
C ARG A 346 -7.21 -6.98 -17.68
N GLU A 347 -7.09 -5.88 -18.39
CA GLU A 347 -5.89 -5.54 -19.16
C GLU A 347 -4.65 -5.46 -18.26
N PHE A 348 -4.77 -4.80 -17.10
CA PHE A 348 -3.65 -4.57 -16.19
C PHE A 348 -3.15 -5.89 -15.57
N SER A 349 -4.03 -6.68 -14.97
CA SER A 349 -3.65 -7.95 -14.34
C SER A 349 -3.16 -8.98 -15.33
N LYS A 350 -3.79 -9.11 -16.50
CA LYS A 350 -3.34 -10.01 -17.55
C LYS A 350 -1.95 -9.63 -18.10
N ASN A 351 -1.69 -8.32 -18.25
CA ASN A 351 -0.38 -7.86 -18.67
C ASN A 351 0.70 -8.18 -17.63
N PHE A 352 0.40 -8.00 -16.35
CA PHE A 352 1.31 -8.36 -15.26
C PHE A 352 1.65 -9.86 -15.28
N ASP A 353 0.62 -10.71 -15.36
CA ASP A 353 0.81 -12.15 -15.41
C ASP A 353 1.64 -12.59 -16.64
N ALA A 354 1.34 -12.03 -17.82
CA ALA A 354 2.08 -12.29 -19.04
C ALA A 354 3.55 -11.83 -18.94
N TYR A 355 3.80 -10.64 -18.39
CA TYR A 355 5.16 -10.10 -18.27
C TYR A 355 6.05 -10.97 -17.37
N PHE A 356 5.52 -11.44 -16.25
CA PHE A 356 6.26 -12.26 -15.29
C PHE A 356 6.10 -13.79 -15.51
N GLY A 357 5.41 -14.21 -16.58
CA GLY A 357 5.22 -15.63 -16.90
C GLY A 357 4.41 -16.40 -15.86
N ARG A 358 3.42 -15.72 -15.24
CA ARG A 358 2.55 -16.31 -14.23
C ARG A 358 1.38 -17.05 -14.89
N ALA A 359 0.97 -18.17 -14.28
CA ALA A 359 -0.25 -18.87 -14.71
C ALA A 359 -1.47 -18.01 -14.41
N THR A 360 -2.34 -17.80 -15.41
CA THR A 360 -3.59 -17.05 -15.30
C THR A 360 -4.75 -17.96 -14.89
#